data_2c2c2e7bb507a06a67b7eaf078a5a21c
#
_entry.id   2c2c2e7bb507a06a67b7eaf078a5a21c
#
_cell.length_a   1.000
_cell.length_b   1.000
_cell.length_c   1.000
_cell.angle_alpha   90.00
_cell.angle_beta   90.00
_cell.angle_gamma   90.00
#
_symmetry.space_group_name_H-M   'P 1'
#
loop_
_entity.id
_entity.type
_entity.pdbx_description
1 polymer ?
#
loop_
_entity_poly.entity_id
_entity_poly.type
_entity_poly.pdbx_seq_one_letter_code
_entity_poly.pdbx_strand_id
1 'polypeptide(L)'
;MTKPTRATPESGSTPLSSRVDPILTPAKAEREAAANRSVDTSDTLKQTVTKATPSVSDETLALFGRRNDFATRYHLTRRGKIKRLGQITRIVEQFDVLHGLTPVKMRLMFEALGPTFVKVGQILSMRSEILPQSFCDELAKLRADADPMPYSTVLDVLAAEYGCPADEVFAHIDPKPMGSASLAQVHRATLKTGEDVAIKVQRPGVRETMAQDVSIMRSIAKAATKVIRTSQIVDLKGVVEELWDTFESETDFLIEARNLAEFKRFAARFKYMDCPTAYTEL
;
A
#
# COMPACT_ATOMS: atom_id res chain seq x y z
N MET A 1 29.68 -63.60 10.97
CA MET A 1 28.84 -64.79 10.97
C MET A 1 27.41 -64.30 10.85
N THR A 2 26.59 -64.52 9.96
CA THR A 2 26.41 -65.31 8.74
C THR A 2 25.27 -64.63 7.94
N LYS A 3 25.52 -64.33 6.68
CA LYS A 3 24.49 -64.31 5.62
C LYS A 3 24.10 -65.79 5.37
N PRO A 4 23.06 -66.18 4.65
CA PRO A 4 22.38 -65.60 3.49
C PRO A 4 20.82 -65.80 3.54
N THR A 5 19.94 -65.53 2.61
CA THR A 5 19.81 -65.87 1.16
C THR A 5 18.45 -65.37 0.66
N ARG A 6 18.36 -64.70 -0.38
CA ARG A 6 17.76 -64.72 -1.70
C ARG A 6 16.57 -65.68 -1.93
N ALA A 7 15.44 -65.15 -2.41
CA ALA A 7 14.65 -65.73 -3.51
C ALA A 7 13.62 -64.71 -4.06
N THR A 8 13.74 -64.37 -5.30
CA THR A 8 12.67 -64.14 -6.29
C THR A 8 12.33 -65.49 -6.93
N PRO A 9 11.20 -65.74 -7.64
CA PRO A 9 10.78 -64.98 -8.83
C PRO A 9 9.27 -64.95 -9.15
N GLU A 10 8.98 -64.18 -10.20
CA GLU A 10 8.01 -64.41 -11.32
C GLU A 10 6.51 -64.46 -10.97
N SER A 11 5.59 -63.99 -11.74
CA SER A 11 5.40 -63.61 -13.12
C SER A 11 4.00 -63.06 -13.29
N GLY A 12 3.76 -62.08 -14.09
CA GLY A 12 3.04 -62.18 -15.34
C GLY A 12 1.59 -61.73 -15.29
N SER A 13 1.31 -60.70 -15.98
CA SER A 13 0.43 -60.66 -17.15
C SER A 13 0.05 -59.25 -17.54
N THR A 14 0.26 -58.98 -18.78
CA THR A 14 0.02 -57.79 -19.58
C THR A 14 -1.46 -57.69 -20.00
N PRO A 15 -1.86 -56.75 -20.86
CA PRO A 15 -2.67 -55.56 -20.53
C PRO A 15 -4.07 -55.65 -21.17
N LEU A 16 -4.98 -54.83 -20.71
CA LEU A 16 -6.20 -54.54 -21.47
C LEU A 16 -6.26 -53.05 -21.79
N SER A 17 -5.86 -52.76 -23.02
CA SER A 17 -6.20 -51.59 -23.79
C SER A 17 -7.70 -51.42 -23.84
N SER A 18 -8.21 -50.31 -23.33
CA SER A 18 -9.48 -49.76 -23.79
C SER A 18 -9.25 -48.30 -24.10
N ARG A 19 -9.14 -48.01 -25.40
CA ARG A 19 -9.30 -46.66 -25.95
C ARG A 19 -10.67 -46.15 -25.52
N VAL A 20 -10.68 -45.04 -24.83
CA VAL A 20 -11.88 -44.22 -24.66
C VAL A 20 -11.61 -42.96 -25.45
N ASP A 21 -12.38 -42.78 -26.51
CA ASP A 21 -12.39 -41.58 -27.34
C ASP A 21 -12.75 -40.37 -26.47
N PRO A 22 -12.11 -39.20 -26.67
CA PRO A 22 -12.41 -38.00 -25.88
C PRO A 22 -13.80 -37.48 -26.31
N ILE A 23 -14.78 -37.64 -25.44
CA ILE A 23 -16.08 -36.97 -25.53
C ILE A 23 -15.82 -35.46 -25.49
N LEU A 24 -16.07 -34.80 -26.62
CA LEU A 24 -16.09 -33.35 -26.70
C LEU A 24 -17.15 -32.82 -25.73
N THR A 25 -16.70 -32.16 -24.68
CA THR A 25 -17.59 -31.45 -23.76
C THR A 25 -18.15 -30.18 -24.45
N PRO A 26 -19.42 -29.82 -24.21
CA PRO A 26 -20.08 -28.65 -24.83
C PRO A 26 -19.35 -27.32 -24.67
N ALA A 27 -18.49 -27.20 -23.64
CA ALA A 27 -17.71 -25.99 -23.36
C ALA A 27 -16.68 -25.61 -24.45
N LYS A 28 -16.29 -26.50 -25.34
CA LYS A 28 -15.34 -26.20 -26.42
C LYS A 28 -16.03 -25.61 -27.64
N ALA A 29 -17.25 -26.05 -27.93
CA ALA A 29 -18.07 -25.53 -29.03
C ALA A 29 -18.54 -24.08 -28.75
N GLU A 30 -18.84 -23.76 -27.49
CA GLU A 30 -19.19 -22.37 -27.09
C GLU A 30 -18.01 -21.39 -27.13
N ARG A 31 -16.81 -21.86 -26.88
CA ARG A 31 -15.59 -21.01 -26.99
C ARG A 31 -15.22 -20.67 -28.42
N GLU A 32 -15.43 -21.58 -29.38
CA GLU A 32 -15.20 -21.30 -30.80
C GLU A 32 -16.29 -20.43 -31.42
N ALA A 33 -17.54 -20.51 -30.93
CA ALA A 33 -18.61 -19.62 -31.34
C ALA A 33 -18.49 -18.21 -30.78
N ALA A 34 -17.84 -18.04 -29.62
CA ALA A 34 -17.57 -16.74 -29.00
C ALA A 34 -16.41 -15.98 -29.68
N ALA A 35 -15.46 -16.70 -30.28
CA ALA A 35 -14.30 -16.10 -30.97
C ALA A 35 -14.65 -15.48 -32.33
N ASN A 36 -15.81 -15.76 -32.91
CA ASN A 36 -16.17 -15.31 -34.25
C ASN A 36 -17.25 -14.21 -34.27
N ARG A 37 -17.56 -13.61 -33.12
CA ARG A 37 -18.35 -12.37 -33.03
C ARG A 37 -17.46 -11.21 -32.67
N SER A 38 -16.76 -10.66 -33.64
CA SER A 38 -16.18 -9.33 -33.56
C SER A 38 -17.31 -8.30 -33.64
N VAL A 39 -18.03 -8.12 -32.53
CA VAL A 39 -18.87 -6.96 -32.36
C VAL A 39 -17.98 -5.90 -31.66
N ASP A 40 -17.90 -4.78 -32.34
CA ASP A 40 -17.21 -3.57 -31.91
C ASP A 40 -17.69 -3.11 -30.53
N THR A 41 -17.05 -3.67 -29.47
CA THR A 41 -17.35 -3.38 -28.07
C THR A 41 -16.54 -2.19 -27.54
N SER A 42 -15.65 -1.62 -28.37
CA SER A 42 -14.79 -0.53 -27.95
C SER A 42 -15.56 0.79 -27.73
N ASP A 43 -16.59 1.04 -28.53
CA ASP A 43 -17.38 2.27 -28.43
C ASP A 43 -18.48 2.19 -27.36
N THR A 44 -19.04 1.00 -27.11
CA THR A 44 -20.05 0.81 -26.04
C THR A 44 -19.42 0.88 -24.64
N LEU A 45 -18.19 0.36 -24.47
CA LEU A 45 -17.45 0.46 -23.21
C LEU A 45 -17.00 1.90 -22.92
N LYS A 46 -16.57 2.65 -23.94
CA LYS A 46 -16.22 4.07 -23.80
C LYS A 46 -17.42 4.93 -23.40
N GLN A 47 -18.61 4.68 -23.94
CA GLN A 47 -19.84 5.40 -23.59
C GLN A 47 -20.38 5.03 -22.20
N THR A 48 -20.16 3.80 -21.71
CA THR A 48 -20.62 3.37 -20.38
C THR A 48 -19.68 3.86 -19.28
N VAL A 49 -18.38 3.93 -19.53
CA VAL A 49 -17.39 4.46 -18.57
C VAL A 49 -17.51 5.98 -18.45
N THR A 50 -17.89 6.69 -19.53
CA THR A 50 -18.05 8.16 -19.49
C THR A 50 -19.33 8.61 -18.76
N LYS A 51 -20.32 7.72 -18.54
CA LYS A 51 -21.56 8.02 -17.82
C LYS A 51 -21.54 7.64 -16.33
N ALA A 52 -20.51 6.99 -15.83
CA ALA A 52 -20.43 6.48 -14.46
C ALA A 52 -19.40 7.20 -13.57
N THR A 53 -18.77 8.26 -14.04
CA THR A 53 -18.04 9.18 -13.16
C THR A 53 -19.06 10.14 -12.53
N PRO A 54 -19.33 10.04 -11.20
CA PRO A 54 -20.06 11.10 -10.53
C PRO A 54 -19.21 12.37 -10.72
N SER A 55 -19.81 13.40 -11.32
CA SER A 55 -19.23 14.74 -11.35
C SER A 55 -18.96 15.14 -9.90
N VAL A 56 -17.68 15.21 -9.53
CA VAL A 56 -17.28 15.79 -8.25
C VAL A 56 -17.82 17.21 -8.27
N SER A 57 -18.76 17.52 -7.38
CA SER A 57 -19.40 18.83 -7.34
C SER A 57 -18.35 19.90 -7.05
N ASP A 58 -18.52 21.11 -7.60
CA ASP A 58 -17.63 22.25 -7.34
C ASP A 58 -17.45 22.53 -5.85
N GLU A 59 -18.42 22.16 -5.00
CA GLU A 59 -18.32 22.20 -3.53
C GLU A 59 -17.29 21.20 -2.99
N THR A 60 -17.16 20.01 -3.57
CA THR A 60 -16.13 19.04 -3.18
C THR A 60 -14.73 19.52 -3.62
N LEU A 61 -14.62 20.20 -4.77
CA LEU A 61 -13.39 20.85 -5.22
C LEU A 61 -13.01 22.07 -4.38
N ALA A 62 -13.99 22.77 -3.80
CA ALA A 62 -13.75 23.89 -2.89
C ALA A 62 -13.26 23.42 -1.50
N LEU A 63 -13.62 22.22 -1.05
CA LEU A 63 -13.08 21.57 0.16
C LEU A 63 -11.62 21.15 -0.01
N PHE A 64 -11.16 20.87 -1.24
CA PHE A 64 -9.75 20.70 -1.58
C PHE A 64 -9.13 22.06 -1.89
N GLY A 65 -9.00 22.90 -0.83
CA GLY A 65 -8.44 24.24 -0.92
C GLY A 65 -7.13 24.27 -1.71
N ARG A 66 -6.99 25.30 -2.49
CA ARG A 66 -5.92 25.61 -3.45
C ARG A 66 -4.55 25.13 -3.02
N ARG A 67 -3.75 24.59 -3.96
CA ARG A 67 -2.35 24.10 -3.80
C ARG A 67 -1.39 25.02 -3.00
N ASN A 68 -1.77 26.25 -2.72
CA ASN A 68 -0.98 27.20 -1.93
C ASN A 68 -1.06 26.96 -0.42
N ASP A 69 -1.92 26.05 0.06
CA ASP A 69 -2.18 25.83 1.48
C ASP A 69 -1.46 24.61 2.08
N PHE A 70 -0.69 23.88 1.27
CA PHE A 70 0.02 22.67 1.69
C PHE A 70 0.91 22.89 2.91
N ALA A 71 1.73 23.95 2.88
CA ALA A 71 2.65 24.23 3.99
C ALA A 71 1.91 24.64 5.28
N THR A 72 0.77 25.31 5.14
CA THR A 72 -0.08 25.73 6.25
C THR A 72 -0.83 24.54 6.84
N ARG A 73 -1.43 23.69 5.98
CA ARG A 73 -2.17 22.49 6.40
C ARG A 73 -1.31 21.54 7.25
N TYR A 74 -0.04 21.37 6.91
CA TYR A 74 0.89 20.45 7.60
C TYR A 74 1.89 21.17 8.51
N HIS A 75 1.63 22.43 8.87
CA HIS A 75 2.47 23.22 9.79
C HIS A 75 3.97 23.20 9.43
N LEU A 76 4.29 23.18 8.13
CA LEU A 76 5.67 23.06 7.65
C LEU A 76 6.47 24.32 7.93
N THR A 77 7.43 24.20 8.83
CA THR A 77 8.33 25.31 9.17
C THR A 77 9.62 25.22 8.33
N ARG A 78 10.20 26.39 8.01
CA ARG A 78 11.51 26.46 7.34
C ARG A 78 12.60 25.75 8.17
N ARG A 79 12.55 25.87 9.51
CA ARG A 79 13.48 25.18 10.41
C ARG A 79 13.34 23.66 10.36
N GLY A 80 12.10 23.15 10.35
CA GLY A 80 11.81 21.72 10.20
C GLY A 80 12.37 21.17 8.90
N LYS A 81 12.13 21.85 7.77
CA LYS A 81 12.69 21.46 6.47
C LYS A 81 14.23 21.41 6.47
N ILE A 82 14.90 22.42 7.03
CA ILE A 82 16.38 22.47 7.10
C ILE A 82 16.88 21.31 7.98
N LYS A 83 16.26 21.07 9.14
CA LYS A 83 16.62 19.96 10.01
C LYS A 83 16.47 18.61 9.30
N ARG A 84 15.33 18.41 8.62
CA ARG A 84 15.06 17.17 7.88
C ARG A 84 16.01 16.99 6.70
N LEU A 85 16.27 18.03 5.95
CA LEU A 85 17.26 18.01 4.85
C LEU A 85 18.65 17.61 5.39
N GLY A 86 19.07 18.17 6.52
CA GLY A 86 20.34 17.79 7.18
C GLY A 86 20.39 16.34 7.62
N GLN A 87 19.27 15.77 8.08
CA GLN A 87 19.17 14.34 8.38
C GLN A 87 19.31 13.49 7.10
N ILE A 88 18.58 13.85 6.04
CA ILE A 88 18.66 13.16 4.74
C ILE A 88 20.11 13.20 4.22
N THR A 89 20.73 14.37 4.19
CA THR A 89 22.12 14.53 3.70
C THR A 89 23.07 13.62 4.48
N ARG A 90 22.99 13.61 5.82
CA ARG A 90 23.84 12.76 6.65
C ARG A 90 23.68 11.28 6.35
N ILE A 91 22.44 10.82 6.17
CA ILE A 91 22.17 9.41 5.81
C ILE A 91 22.71 9.09 4.41
N VAL A 92 22.49 9.95 3.43
CA VAL A 92 23.03 9.78 2.07
C VAL A 92 24.56 9.71 2.09
N GLU A 93 25.23 10.53 2.87
CA GLU A 93 26.69 10.50 3.08
C GLU A 93 27.14 9.17 3.73
N GLN A 94 26.42 8.67 4.74
CA GLN A 94 26.75 7.39 5.40
C GLN A 94 26.72 6.20 4.41
N PHE A 95 25.84 6.24 3.43
CA PHE A 95 25.74 5.19 2.41
C PHE A 95 26.68 5.40 1.22
N ASP A 96 27.49 6.45 1.25
CA ASP A 96 28.52 6.71 0.23
C ASP A 96 27.97 6.61 -1.20
N VAL A 97 26.86 7.28 -1.44
CA VAL A 97 26.11 7.23 -2.70
C VAL A 97 26.92 7.78 -3.87
N LEU A 98 27.82 8.73 -3.62
CA LEU A 98 28.67 9.37 -4.64
C LEU A 98 29.69 8.42 -5.27
N HIS A 99 30.13 7.39 -4.54
CA HIS A 99 31.06 6.39 -5.03
C HIS A 99 30.36 5.12 -5.59
N GLY A 100 29.06 5.21 -5.79
CA GLY A 100 28.26 4.18 -6.43
C GLY A 100 27.08 3.72 -5.59
N LEU A 101 25.91 3.80 -6.18
CA LEU A 101 24.67 3.34 -5.59
C LEU A 101 24.38 1.90 -6.05
N THR A 102 24.44 0.95 -5.13
CA THR A 102 24.01 -0.44 -5.38
C THR A 102 22.56 -0.65 -4.95
N PRO A 103 21.85 -1.66 -5.49
CA PRO A 103 20.48 -1.97 -5.07
C PRO A 103 20.33 -2.14 -3.56
N VAL A 104 21.24 -2.86 -2.92
CA VAL A 104 21.26 -3.10 -1.47
C VAL A 104 21.47 -1.81 -0.69
N LYS A 105 22.44 -0.97 -1.11
CA LYS A 105 22.66 0.34 -0.48
C LYS A 105 21.41 1.21 -0.56
N MET A 106 20.72 1.21 -1.70
CA MET A 106 19.49 1.99 -1.88
C MET A 106 18.39 1.54 -0.93
N ARG A 107 18.15 0.23 -0.79
CA ARG A 107 17.18 -0.32 0.15
C ARG A 107 17.50 0.09 1.59
N LEU A 108 18.72 -0.18 2.04
CA LEU A 108 19.15 0.14 3.41
C LEU A 108 19.09 1.65 3.71
N MET A 109 19.43 2.47 2.72
CA MET A 109 19.30 3.93 2.81
C MET A 109 17.83 4.34 2.98
N PHE A 110 16.91 3.75 2.23
CA PHE A 110 15.48 4.05 2.34
C PHE A 110 14.91 3.61 3.70
N GLU A 111 15.34 2.47 4.23
CA GLU A 111 15.02 2.04 5.60
C GLU A 111 15.51 3.05 6.64
N ALA A 112 16.76 3.50 6.52
CA ALA A 112 17.35 4.51 7.43
C ALA A 112 16.69 5.89 7.32
N LEU A 113 16.21 6.29 6.14
CA LEU A 113 15.49 7.54 5.90
C LEU A 113 14.08 7.53 6.51
N GLY A 114 13.51 6.34 6.73
CA GLY A 114 12.27 6.14 7.44
C GLY A 114 11.02 5.97 6.55
N PRO A 115 9.82 6.04 7.15
CA PRO A 115 8.56 5.57 6.55
C PRO A 115 8.25 6.14 5.18
N THR A 116 8.48 7.43 4.97
CA THR A 116 8.26 8.09 3.68
C THR A 116 9.07 7.43 2.57
N PHE A 117 10.36 7.21 2.82
CA PHE A 117 11.28 6.64 1.82
C PHE A 117 11.07 5.14 1.64
N VAL A 118 10.67 4.41 2.68
CA VAL A 118 10.25 3.01 2.57
C VAL A 118 9.07 2.92 1.58
N LYS A 119 8.08 3.80 1.71
CA LYS A 119 6.93 3.85 0.79
C LYS A 119 7.32 4.25 -0.63
N VAL A 120 8.21 5.25 -0.76
CA VAL A 120 8.82 5.61 -2.06
C VAL A 120 9.46 4.38 -2.71
N GLY A 121 10.26 3.64 -1.96
CA GLY A 121 10.92 2.45 -2.46
C GLY A 121 9.95 1.35 -2.88
N GLN A 122 8.87 1.14 -2.12
CA GLN A 122 7.81 0.20 -2.49
C GLN A 122 7.13 0.58 -3.80
N ILE A 123 6.83 1.86 -4.03
CA ILE A 123 6.28 2.35 -5.30
C ILE A 123 7.29 2.16 -6.43
N LEU A 124 8.54 2.55 -6.21
CA LEU A 124 9.60 2.41 -7.21
C LEU A 124 9.94 0.95 -7.55
N SER A 125 9.71 0.01 -6.63
CA SER A 125 9.91 -1.42 -6.89
C SER A 125 9.01 -1.97 -8.00
N MET A 126 7.88 -1.31 -8.26
CA MET A 126 6.93 -1.67 -9.33
C MET A 126 7.17 -0.91 -10.64
N ARG A 127 8.22 -0.07 -10.72
CA ARG A 127 8.48 0.86 -11.82
C ARG A 127 9.77 0.50 -12.56
N SER A 128 9.74 -0.66 -13.25
CA SER A 128 10.90 -1.12 -14.06
C SER A 128 11.22 -0.20 -15.25
N GLU A 129 10.30 0.69 -15.62
CA GLU A 129 10.55 1.75 -16.60
C GLU A 129 11.41 2.89 -16.04
N ILE A 130 11.52 3.02 -14.71
CA ILE A 130 12.31 4.07 -14.03
C ILE A 130 13.65 3.52 -13.56
N LEU A 131 13.65 2.31 -12.99
CA LEU A 131 14.80 1.68 -12.36
C LEU A 131 15.15 0.34 -13.02
N PRO A 132 16.46 0.00 -13.10
CA PRO A 132 16.86 -1.35 -13.50
C PRO A 132 16.22 -2.43 -12.61
N GLN A 133 15.88 -3.59 -13.20
CA GLN A 133 15.17 -4.67 -12.52
C GLN A 133 15.83 -5.08 -11.18
N SER A 134 17.16 -5.12 -11.12
CA SER A 134 17.91 -5.45 -9.89
C SER A 134 17.62 -4.49 -8.72
N PHE A 135 17.33 -3.22 -9.00
CA PHE A 135 16.90 -2.25 -8.00
C PHE A 135 15.44 -2.50 -7.58
N CYS A 136 14.56 -2.75 -8.55
CA CYS A 136 13.16 -3.09 -8.26
C CYS A 136 13.06 -4.33 -7.36
N ASP A 137 13.81 -5.40 -7.68
CA ASP A 137 13.83 -6.64 -6.91
C ASP A 137 14.33 -6.44 -5.46
N GLU A 138 15.31 -5.57 -5.27
CA GLU A 138 15.84 -5.28 -3.95
C GLU A 138 14.89 -4.37 -3.16
N LEU A 139 14.31 -3.35 -3.78
CA LEU A 139 13.32 -2.47 -3.16
C LEU A 139 12.02 -3.19 -2.80
N ALA A 140 11.64 -4.24 -3.54
CA ALA A 140 10.50 -5.09 -3.21
C ALA A 140 10.65 -5.81 -1.85
N LYS A 141 11.86 -5.89 -1.30
CA LYS A 141 12.13 -6.43 0.04
C LYS A 141 11.87 -5.43 1.16
N LEU A 142 11.60 -4.16 0.84
CA LEU A 142 11.26 -3.15 1.83
C LEU A 142 9.96 -3.55 2.52
N ARG A 143 10.04 -3.77 3.81
CA ARG A 143 8.87 -4.12 4.63
C ARG A 143 8.27 -2.86 5.23
N ALA A 144 6.95 -2.85 5.31
CA ALA A 144 6.24 -1.81 6.03
C ALA A 144 6.27 -2.02 7.56
N ASP A 145 6.80 -3.17 8.03
CA ASP A 145 6.90 -3.50 9.43
C ASP A 145 7.77 -2.48 10.17
N ALA A 146 7.25 -1.95 11.25
CA ALA A 146 7.94 -1.00 12.10
C ALA A 146 7.84 -1.46 13.56
N ASP A 147 8.84 -1.10 14.38
CA ASP A 147 8.77 -1.36 15.81
C ASP A 147 7.49 -0.76 16.40
N PRO A 148 6.81 -1.50 17.27
CA PRO A 148 5.60 -1.01 17.91
C PRO A 148 5.85 0.30 18.67
N MET A 149 4.89 1.22 18.59
CA MET A 149 4.85 2.37 19.50
C MET A 149 4.68 1.90 20.95
N PRO A 150 5.24 2.60 21.93
CA PRO A 150 4.91 2.37 23.33
C PRO A 150 3.39 2.45 23.56
N TYR A 151 2.86 1.55 24.38
CA TYR A 151 1.42 1.51 24.68
C TYR A 151 0.90 2.84 25.27
N SER A 152 1.72 3.53 26.08
CA SER A 152 1.40 4.87 26.58
C SER A 152 1.14 5.86 25.44
N THR A 153 1.96 5.83 24.38
CA THR A 153 1.75 6.70 23.20
C THR A 153 0.44 6.38 22.49
N VAL A 154 0.04 5.11 22.45
CA VAL A 154 -1.27 4.71 21.88
C VAL A 154 -2.40 5.34 22.69
N LEU A 155 -2.35 5.25 24.01
CA LEU A 155 -3.36 5.86 24.88
C LEU A 155 -3.39 7.39 24.76
N ASP A 156 -2.23 8.05 24.64
CA ASP A 156 -2.15 9.50 24.43
C ASP A 156 -2.81 9.92 23.12
N VAL A 157 -2.58 9.17 22.04
CA VAL A 157 -3.22 9.44 20.72
C VAL A 157 -4.73 9.26 20.81
N LEU A 158 -5.21 8.16 21.41
CA LEU A 158 -6.64 7.92 21.58
C LEU A 158 -7.29 9.01 22.45
N ALA A 159 -6.67 9.39 23.56
CA ALA A 159 -7.20 10.43 24.43
C ALA A 159 -7.26 11.79 23.71
N ALA A 160 -6.27 12.10 22.86
CA ALA A 160 -6.28 13.33 22.07
C ALA A 160 -7.38 13.34 21.00
N GLU A 161 -7.65 12.19 20.38
CA GLU A 161 -8.67 12.06 19.33
C GLU A 161 -10.09 12.09 19.90
N TYR A 162 -10.34 11.35 20.99
CA TYR A 162 -11.67 11.29 21.61
C TYR A 162 -11.96 12.47 22.57
N GLY A 163 -10.95 13.25 22.96
CA GLY A 163 -11.07 14.31 23.96
C GLY A 163 -11.38 13.80 25.37
N CYS A 164 -11.25 12.51 25.62
CA CYS A 164 -11.44 11.87 26.92
C CYS A 164 -10.45 10.69 27.06
N PRO A 165 -10.18 10.19 28.29
CA PRO A 165 -9.38 8.99 28.49
C PRO A 165 -9.92 7.78 27.74
N ALA A 166 -9.02 6.95 27.20
CA ALA A 166 -9.40 5.80 26.39
C ALA A 166 -10.28 4.77 27.12
N ASP A 167 -10.17 4.70 28.44
CA ASP A 167 -10.99 3.84 29.31
C ASP A 167 -12.44 4.32 29.49
N GLU A 168 -12.77 5.51 29.01
CA GLU A 168 -14.17 5.95 28.90
C GLU A 168 -14.86 5.36 27.66
N VAL A 169 -14.12 5.07 26.59
CA VAL A 169 -14.64 4.53 25.32
C VAL A 169 -14.50 3.01 25.28
N PHE A 170 -13.36 2.49 25.72
CA PHE A 170 -13.03 1.07 25.66
C PHE A 170 -13.09 0.42 27.04
N ALA A 171 -13.70 -0.77 27.13
CA ALA A 171 -13.65 -1.60 28.32
C ALA A 171 -12.27 -2.26 28.49
N HIS A 172 -11.61 -2.58 27.36
CA HIS A 172 -10.27 -3.15 27.34
C HIS A 172 -9.58 -2.82 26.01
N ILE A 173 -8.26 -2.59 26.07
CA ILE A 173 -7.37 -2.51 24.91
C ILE A 173 -6.18 -3.43 25.19
N ASP A 174 -5.89 -4.35 24.27
CA ASP A 174 -4.71 -5.21 24.38
C ASP A 174 -3.44 -4.34 24.22
N PRO A 175 -2.53 -4.32 25.22
CA PRO A 175 -1.30 -3.57 25.13
C PRO A 175 -0.38 -4.02 23.99
N LYS A 176 -0.45 -5.30 23.59
CA LYS A 176 0.32 -5.83 22.47
C LYS A 176 -0.43 -5.61 21.17
N PRO A 177 0.17 -4.90 20.18
CA PRO A 177 -0.47 -4.72 18.89
C PRO A 177 -0.62 -6.05 18.14
N MET A 178 -1.70 -6.19 17.38
CA MET A 178 -1.91 -7.27 16.42
C MET A 178 -0.98 -7.13 15.21
N GLY A 179 -0.64 -5.90 14.85
CA GLY A 179 0.28 -5.56 13.77
C GLY A 179 0.79 -4.13 13.93
N SER A 180 2.01 -3.89 13.46
CA SER A 180 2.65 -2.58 13.48
C SER A 180 3.28 -2.30 12.14
N ALA A 181 2.86 -1.20 11.51
CA ALA A 181 3.35 -0.76 10.21
C ALA A 181 3.96 0.64 10.30
N SER A 182 4.51 1.12 9.20
CA SER A 182 5.21 2.40 9.13
C SER A 182 4.33 3.60 9.47
N LEU A 183 3.03 3.54 9.18
CA LEU A 183 2.08 4.66 9.38
C LEU A 183 1.19 4.50 10.60
N ALA A 184 0.93 3.26 11.03
CA ALA A 184 -0.03 2.96 12.08
C ALA A 184 0.27 1.62 12.74
N GLN A 185 -0.35 1.36 13.88
CA GLN A 185 -0.45 0.03 14.46
C GLN A 185 -1.88 -0.31 14.83
N VAL A 186 -2.18 -1.60 14.92
CA VAL A 186 -3.53 -2.10 15.18
C VAL A 186 -3.55 -2.84 16.50
N HIS A 187 -4.53 -2.52 17.34
CA HIS A 187 -4.76 -3.18 18.63
C HIS A 187 -6.13 -3.85 18.63
N ARG A 188 -6.23 -4.99 19.32
CA ARG A 188 -7.50 -5.54 19.68
C ARG A 188 -8.06 -4.78 20.88
N ALA A 189 -9.37 -4.51 20.87
CA ALA A 189 -10.06 -3.85 21.96
C ALA A 189 -11.48 -4.35 22.08
N THR A 190 -12.10 -4.05 23.24
CA THR A 190 -13.53 -4.27 23.48
C THR A 190 -14.14 -2.91 23.84
N LEU A 191 -15.20 -2.52 23.14
CA LEU A 191 -15.95 -1.31 23.44
C LEU A 191 -16.70 -1.43 24.79
N LYS A 192 -17.08 -0.31 25.39
CA LYS A 192 -17.94 -0.31 26.59
C LYS A 192 -19.32 -0.95 26.33
N THR A 193 -19.75 -0.92 25.09
CA THR A 193 -20.99 -1.57 24.60
C THR A 193 -20.85 -3.08 24.45
N GLY A 194 -19.61 -3.63 24.50
CA GLY A 194 -19.32 -5.06 24.53
C GLY A 194 -18.80 -5.66 23.22
N GLU A 195 -18.71 -4.88 22.15
CA GLU A 195 -18.21 -5.36 20.86
C GLU A 195 -16.70 -5.51 20.86
N ASP A 196 -16.20 -6.61 20.28
CA ASP A 196 -14.79 -6.78 19.95
C ASP A 196 -14.45 -6.02 18.67
N VAL A 197 -13.44 -5.16 18.75
CA VAL A 197 -13.03 -4.29 17.65
C VAL A 197 -11.52 -4.34 17.44
N ALA A 198 -11.09 -3.93 16.24
CA ALA A 198 -9.70 -3.60 15.93
C ALA A 198 -9.56 -2.08 15.84
N ILE A 199 -8.67 -1.51 16.65
CA ILE A 199 -8.37 -0.08 16.63
C ILE A 199 -7.11 0.14 15.82
N LYS A 200 -7.18 0.94 14.76
CA LYS A 200 -6.02 1.37 13.97
C LYS A 200 -5.59 2.74 14.42
N VAL A 201 -4.41 2.81 15.05
CA VAL A 201 -3.88 4.03 15.66
C VAL A 201 -2.73 4.56 14.80
N GLN A 202 -2.88 5.77 14.27
CA GLN A 202 -1.88 6.43 13.46
C GLN A 202 -0.68 6.86 14.32
N ARG A 203 0.53 6.75 13.76
CA ARG A 203 1.73 7.22 14.45
C ARG A 203 1.75 8.73 14.53
N PRO A 204 2.05 9.32 15.72
CA PRO A 204 2.13 10.77 15.86
C PRO A 204 3.16 11.39 14.91
N GLY A 205 2.80 12.52 14.30
CA GLY A 205 3.70 13.29 13.44
C GLY A 205 4.05 12.64 12.10
N VAL A 206 3.43 11.51 11.74
CA VAL A 206 3.71 10.82 10.47
C VAL A 206 3.31 11.68 9.27
N ARG A 207 2.14 12.32 9.31
CA ARG A 207 1.64 13.19 8.23
C ARG A 207 2.56 14.39 8.00
N GLU A 208 3.01 15.04 9.08
CA GLU A 208 3.92 16.18 9.03
C GLU A 208 5.28 15.78 8.47
N THR A 209 5.81 14.63 8.89
CA THR A 209 7.08 14.11 8.39
C THR A 209 7.00 13.80 6.89
N MET A 210 5.93 13.12 6.45
CA MET A 210 5.70 12.81 5.04
C MET A 210 5.54 14.09 4.22
N ALA A 211 4.79 15.07 4.70
CA ALA A 211 4.62 16.36 4.03
C ALA A 211 5.95 17.13 3.91
N GLN A 212 6.81 17.09 4.93
CA GLN A 212 8.14 17.68 4.86
C GLN A 212 9.00 16.99 3.80
N ASP A 213 9.03 15.66 3.80
CA ASP A 213 9.80 14.87 2.84
C ASP A 213 9.36 15.13 1.40
N VAL A 214 8.05 15.08 1.14
CA VAL A 214 7.49 15.41 -0.19
C VAL A 214 7.80 16.84 -0.59
N SER A 215 7.73 17.80 0.33
CA SER A 215 8.11 19.19 0.05
C SER A 215 9.59 19.35 -0.32
N ILE A 216 10.48 18.53 0.26
CA ILE A 216 11.90 18.46 -0.12
C ILE A 216 12.03 17.83 -1.52
N MET A 217 11.36 16.70 -1.76
CA MET A 217 11.37 16.02 -3.06
C MET A 217 10.87 16.91 -4.19
N ARG A 218 9.77 17.67 -3.98
CA ARG A 218 9.27 18.68 -4.93
C ARG A 218 10.34 19.75 -5.26
N SER A 219 11.09 20.18 -4.25
CA SER A 219 12.16 21.16 -4.43
C SER A 219 13.33 20.60 -5.25
N ILE A 220 13.70 19.33 -4.99
CA ILE A 220 14.73 18.60 -5.74
C ILE A 220 14.27 18.36 -7.19
N ALA A 221 13.06 17.86 -7.40
CA ALA A 221 12.50 17.63 -8.72
C ALA A 221 12.47 18.93 -9.57
N LYS A 222 12.07 20.06 -8.96
CA LYS A 222 12.08 21.36 -9.60
C LYS A 222 13.50 21.85 -9.95
N ALA A 223 14.49 21.53 -9.13
CA ALA A 223 15.90 21.88 -9.42
C ALA A 223 16.45 20.98 -10.54
N ALA A 224 16.18 19.68 -10.48
CA ALA A 224 16.63 18.71 -11.49
C ALA A 224 16.11 19.05 -12.90
N THR A 225 14.85 19.45 -13.05
CA THR A 225 14.27 19.83 -14.35
C THR A 225 14.92 21.06 -14.97
N LYS A 226 15.60 21.91 -14.19
CA LYS A 226 16.35 23.08 -14.71
C LYS A 226 17.73 22.69 -15.23
N VAL A 227 18.34 21.65 -14.67
CA VAL A 227 19.73 21.25 -14.99
C VAL A 227 19.74 20.22 -16.12
N ILE A 228 18.76 19.31 -16.12
CA ILE A 228 18.72 18.19 -17.05
C ILE A 228 17.80 18.57 -18.23
N ARG A 229 18.43 18.95 -19.36
CA ARG A 229 17.77 19.41 -20.60
C ARG A 229 17.31 18.28 -21.54
N THR A 230 17.39 17.01 -21.16
CA THR A 230 17.17 15.89 -22.08
C THR A 230 15.73 15.38 -22.01
N SER A 231 15.11 15.24 -23.18
CA SER A 231 13.71 14.84 -23.42
C SER A 231 13.35 13.38 -23.06
N GLN A 232 14.22 12.64 -22.41
CA GLN A 232 14.03 11.26 -21.95
C GLN A 232 13.84 11.16 -20.43
N ILE A 233 13.51 12.27 -19.78
CA ILE A 233 13.46 12.28 -18.32
C ILE A 233 12.07 11.84 -17.88
N VAL A 234 12.07 10.79 -17.10
CA VAL A 234 10.99 10.44 -16.16
C VAL A 234 10.43 11.74 -15.58
N ASP A 235 9.13 11.95 -15.67
CA ASP A 235 8.46 13.09 -15.05
C ASP A 235 8.57 12.98 -13.52
N LEU A 236 9.75 13.35 -13.00
CA LEU A 236 10.02 13.35 -11.55
C LEU A 236 8.99 14.14 -10.77
N LYS A 237 8.42 15.19 -11.38
CA LYS A 237 7.39 15.99 -10.73
C LYS A 237 6.08 15.19 -10.64
N GLY A 238 5.66 14.53 -11.73
CA GLY A 238 4.50 13.66 -11.75
C GLY A 238 4.61 12.51 -10.74
N VAL A 239 5.80 11.87 -10.67
CA VAL A 239 6.09 10.82 -9.68
C VAL A 239 5.94 11.33 -8.23
N VAL A 240 6.44 12.53 -7.93
CA VAL A 240 6.31 13.11 -6.57
C VAL A 240 4.86 13.47 -6.24
N GLU A 241 4.07 13.94 -7.21
CA GLU A 241 2.65 14.21 -6.98
C GLU A 241 1.84 12.90 -6.80
N GLU A 242 2.08 11.89 -7.61
CA GLU A 242 1.47 10.54 -7.46
C GLU A 242 1.79 9.94 -6.08
N LEU A 243 3.04 10.11 -5.63
CA LEU A 243 3.48 9.70 -4.31
C LEU A 243 2.67 10.43 -3.21
N TRP A 244 2.47 11.74 -3.38
CA TRP A 244 1.71 12.53 -2.44
C TRP A 244 0.23 12.09 -2.36
N ASP A 245 -0.41 11.88 -3.51
CA ASP A 245 -1.80 11.41 -3.59
C ASP A 245 -1.95 10.04 -2.90
N THR A 246 -0.95 9.16 -3.08
CA THR A 246 -0.90 7.86 -2.37
C THR A 246 -0.79 8.06 -0.85
N PHE A 247 0.05 8.98 -0.39
CA PHE A 247 0.21 9.27 1.04
C PHE A 247 -1.05 9.84 1.66
N GLU A 248 -1.70 10.80 1.00
CA GLU A 248 -2.97 11.35 1.48
C GLU A 248 -4.03 10.25 1.64
N SER A 249 -4.16 9.37 0.65
CA SER A 249 -5.14 8.28 0.69
C SER A 249 -4.85 7.25 1.79
N GLU A 250 -3.58 6.94 2.07
CA GLU A 250 -3.20 5.96 3.09
C GLU A 250 -3.22 6.52 4.52
N THR A 251 -3.11 7.82 4.68
CA THR A 251 -3.15 8.48 6.00
C THR A 251 -4.54 8.96 6.38
N ASP A 252 -5.49 9.00 5.46
CA ASP A 252 -6.89 9.33 5.73
C ASP A 252 -7.72 8.06 5.96
N PHE A 253 -7.86 7.65 7.21
CA PHE A 253 -8.62 6.46 7.58
C PHE A 253 -10.13 6.58 7.33
N LEU A 254 -10.66 7.80 7.10
CA LEU A 254 -12.05 7.97 6.68
C LEU A 254 -12.29 7.43 5.26
N ILE A 255 -11.25 7.44 4.40
CA ILE A 255 -11.32 6.80 3.08
C ILE A 255 -11.47 5.29 3.26
N GLU A 256 -10.66 4.68 4.14
CA GLU A 256 -10.74 3.25 4.45
C GLU A 256 -12.10 2.88 5.04
N ALA A 257 -12.63 3.67 5.97
CA ALA A 257 -13.95 3.45 6.56
C ALA A 257 -15.08 3.51 5.51
N ARG A 258 -15.03 4.46 4.59
CA ARG A 258 -15.99 4.55 3.46
C ARG A 258 -15.90 3.33 2.54
N ASN A 259 -14.67 2.92 2.19
CA ASN A 259 -14.45 1.74 1.35
C ASN A 259 -14.97 0.46 2.03
N LEU A 260 -14.78 0.31 3.34
CA LEU A 260 -15.35 -0.79 4.11
C LEU A 260 -16.88 -0.79 4.06
N ALA A 261 -17.51 0.36 4.23
CA ALA A 261 -18.97 0.49 4.16
C ALA A 261 -19.53 0.16 2.76
N GLU A 262 -18.82 0.54 1.70
CA GLU A 262 -19.18 0.18 0.32
C GLU A 262 -18.98 -1.32 0.06
N PHE A 263 -17.86 -1.86 0.50
CA PHE A 263 -17.58 -3.29 0.36
C PHE A 263 -18.59 -4.13 1.15
N LYS A 264 -18.99 -3.72 2.33
CA LYS A 264 -20.02 -4.40 3.12
C LYS A 264 -21.36 -4.47 2.39
N ARG A 265 -21.78 -3.39 1.73
CA ARG A 265 -23.00 -3.37 0.87
C ARG A 265 -22.88 -4.32 -0.31
N PHE A 266 -21.69 -4.43 -0.91
CA PHE A 266 -21.40 -5.37 -1.98
C PHE A 266 -21.40 -6.82 -1.44
N ALA A 267 -20.71 -7.08 -0.35
CA ALA A 267 -20.56 -8.39 0.27
C ALA A 267 -21.90 -9.00 0.71
N ALA A 268 -22.85 -8.16 1.14
CA ALA A 268 -24.20 -8.61 1.52
C ALA A 268 -24.98 -9.35 0.43
N ARG A 269 -24.52 -9.29 -0.83
CA ARG A 269 -25.10 -10.04 -1.96
C ARG A 269 -24.59 -11.48 -2.04
N PHE A 270 -23.56 -11.83 -1.25
CA PHE A 270 -22.87 -13.12 -1.32
C PHE A 270 -22.89 -13.81 0.04
N LYS A 271 -23.30 -15.08 0.04
CA LYS A 271 -23.44 -15.87 1.28
C LYS A 271 -22.12 -16.14 2.02
N TYR A 272 -20.98 -16.06 1.30
CA TYR A 272 -19.66 -16.46 1.83
C TYR A 272 -18.70 -15.28 1.94
N MET A 273 -19.21 -14.05 1.86
CA MET A 273 -18.39 -12.85 1.91
C MET A 273 -18.89 -11.94 3.02
N ASP A 274 -17.98 -11.50 3.87
CA ASP A 274 -18.25 -10.52 4.91
C ASP A 274 -17.04 -9.60 5.08
N CYS A 275 -17.23 -8.47 5.74
CA CYS A 275 -16.16 -7.55 6.10
C CYS A 275 -16.47 -6.87 7.44
N PRO A 276 -15.45 -6.35 8.13
CA PRO A 276 -15.65 -5.59 9.36
C PRO A 276 -16.60 -4.41 9.18
N THR A 277 -17.29 -4.05 10.25
CA THR A 277 -18.06 -2.81 10.31
C THR A 277 -17.15 -1.68 10.76
N ALA A 278 -17.16 -0.55 10.05
CA ALA A 278 -16.52 0.67 10.51
C ALA A 278 -17.48 1.41 11.46
N TYR A 279 -17.00 1.76 12.65
CA TYR A 279 -17.72 2.56 13.64
C TYR A 279 -17.33 4.03 13.41
N THR A 280 -18.06 4.72 12.55
CA THR A 280 -17.74 6.11 12.13
C THR A 280 -18.22 7.15 13.11
N GLU A 281 -19.04 6.79 14.07
CA GLU A 281 -19.53 7.61 15.17
C GLU A 281 -18.58 7.67 16.37
N LEU A 282 -17.56 6.82 16.38
CA LEU A 282 -16.47 6.81 17.34
C LEU A 282 -15.24 7.49 16.73
#